data_3e44d86a5b9ed5bdee0dce9eacccd379
#
_entry.id   3e44d86a5b9ed5bdee0dce9eacccd379
#
_cell.length_a   1.000
_cell.length_b   1.000
_cell.length_c   1.000
_cell.angle_alpha   90.00
_cell.angle_beta   90.00
_cell.angle_gamma   90.00
#
_symmetry.space_group_name_H-M   'P 1'
#
loop_
_entity.id
_entity.type
_entity.pdbx_description
1 polymer ?
#
loop_
_entity_poly.entity_id
_entity_poly.type
_entity_poly.pdbx_seq_one_letter_code
_entity_poly.pdbx_strand_id
1 'polypeptide(L)' 'MGKYSLDITSKNKPFINIEVENDRVLLGAYEGGKIARKLFFINKEQLELLINGLMAVNVLVHKEVDLSQFIIK' A
#
# COMPACT_ATOMS: atom_id res chain seq x y z
N MET A 1 10.85 -16.76 13.33
CA MET A 1 10.97 -15.90 12.18
C MET A 1 10.88 -14.44 12.59
N GLY A 2 11.62 -13.59 11.93
CA GLY A 2 11.70 -12.23 12.37
C GLY A 2 10.51 -11.39 11.98
N LYS A 3 10.59 -10.16 12.42
CA LYS A 3 9.59 -9.16 12.12
C LYS A 3 10.29 -8.05 11.34
N TYR A 4 9.70 -7.63 10.24
CA TYR A 4 10.27 -6.62 9.39
C TYR A 4 9.36 -5.40 9.37
N SER A 5 9.97 -4.26 9.22
CA SER A 5 9.22 -3.02 9.11
C SER A 5 9.87 -2.19 8.02
N LEU A 6 9.07 -1.67 7.13
CA LEU A 6 9.54 -0.88 6.01
C LEU A 6 8.70 0.38 5.91
N ASP A 7 9.38 1.51 5.81
CA ASP A 7 8.69 2.77 5.59
C ASP A 7 8.89 3.19 4.15
N ILE A 8 7.81 3.56 3.50
CA ILE A 8 7.86 4.15 2.17
C ILE A 8 7.79 5.65 2.34
N THR A 9 8.80 6.34 1.84
CA THR A 9 8.92 7.77 2.07
C THR A 9 8.74 8.54 0.78
N SER A 10 8.30 9.78 0.94
CA SER A 10 8.18 10.72 -0.15
C SER A 10 8.64 12.06 0.39
N LYS A 11 9.58 12.69 -0.29
CA LYS A 11 10.13 14.00 0.13
C LYS A 11 10.62 13.93 1.57
N ASN A 12 11.33 12.85 1.89
CA ASN A 12 11.95 12.64 3.19
C ASN A 12 10.97 12.45 4.33
N LYS A 13 9.73 12.15 4.01
CA LYS A 13 8.73 11.86 5.03
C LYS A 13 8.08 10.52 4.72
N PRO A 14 7.96 9.64 5.70
CA PRO A 14 7.27 8.39 5.47
C PRO A 14 5.78 8.63 5.36
N PHE A 15 5.14 7.91 4.46
CA PHE A 15 3.69 8.02 4.34
C PHE A 15 3.00 6.67 4.48
N ILE A 16 3.71 5.58 4.27
CA ILE A 16 3.16 4.24 4.43
C ILE A 16 4.17 3.40 5.18
N ASN A 17 3.69 2.61 6.11
CA ASN A 17 4.50 1.63 6.81
C ASN A 17 3.98 0.25 6.49
N ILE A 18 4.90 -0.67 6.22
CA ILE A 18 4.55 -2.05 5.95
C ILE A 18 5.27 -2.90 6.97
N GLU A 19 4.53 -3.66 7.74
CA GLU A 19 5.10 -4.59 8.68
C GLU A 19 4.81 -6.01 8.25
N VAL A 20 5.82 -6.86 8.37
CA VAL A 20 5.67 -8.27 8.07
C VAL A 20 6.01 -9.03 9.32
N GLU A 21 5.10 -9.85 9.77
CA GLU A 21 5.30 -10.66 10.95
C GLU A 21 4.76 -12.04 10.68
N ASN A 22 5.66 -13.02 10.65
CA ASN A 22 5.32 -14.38 10.26
C ASN A 22 4.76 -14.37 8.84
N ASP A 23 3.50 -14.75 8.68
CA ASP A 23 2.87 -14.78 7.36
C ASP A 23 1.89 -13.64 7.16
N ARG A 24 1.94 -12.66 8.01
CA ARG A 24 0.97 -11.58 7.96
C ARG A 24 1.65 -10.28 7.56
N VAL A 25 0.92 -9.51 6.78
CA VAL A 25 1.39 -8.20 6.34
C VAL A 25 0.40 -7.17 6.86
N LEU A 26 0.92 -6.16 7.53
CA LEU A 26 0.09 -5.06 8.01
C LEU A 26 0.48 -3.80 7.28
N LEU A 27 -0.51 -3.09 6.83
CA LEU A 27 -0.30 -1.80 6.20
C LEU A 27 -0.74 -0.71 7.16
N GLY A 28 0.08 0.31 7.30
CA GLY A 28 -0.25 1.44 8.11
C GLY A 28 -0.05 2.73 7.34
N ALA A 29 -0.80 3.73 7.67
CA ALA A 29 -0.69 5.03 7.05
C ALA A 29 -0.15 6.02 8.08
N TYR A 30 0.76 6.88 7.65
CA TYR A 30 1.28 7.93 8.52
C TYR A 30 0.39 9.14 8.44
N GLU A 31 0.19 9.75 9.58
CA GLU A 31 -0.57 10.96 9.66
C GLU A 31 0.02 11.79 10.81
N GLY A 32 0.54 12.96 10.48
CA GLY A 32 1.14 13.80 11.52
C GLY A 32 2.38 13.20 12.13
N GLY A 33 3.14 12.41 11.38
CA GLY A 33 4.36 11.82 11.87
C GLY A 33 4.19 10.53 12.64
N LYS A 34 2.98 10.05 12.75
CA LYS A 34 2.68 8.81 13.47
C LYS A 34 1.83 7.91 12.58
N ILE A 35 1.91 6.61 12.86
CA ILE A 35 1.03 5.68 12.17
C ILE A 35 -0.35 5.85 12.76
N ALA A 36 -1.20 6.54 12.02
CA ALA A 36 -2.51 6.89 12.53
C ALA A 36 -3.43 5.70 12.57
N ARG A 37 -3.25 4.77 11.63
CA ARG A 37 -4.19 3.69 11.52
C ARG A 37 -3.57 2.55 10.74
N LYS A 38 -3.76 1.35 11.25
CA LYS A 38 -3.40 0.17 10.49
C LYS A 38 -4.63 -0.26 9.72
N LEU A 39 -4.41 -0.55 8.46
CA LEU A 39 -5.53 -0.82 7.59
C LEU A 39 -6.12 -2.20 7.83
N PHE A 40 -5.30 -3.23 7.76
CA PHE A 40 -5.81 -4.58 7.96
C PHE A 40 -4.69 -5.58 7.75
N PHE A 41 -4.95 -6.81 8.16
CA PHE A 41 -4.04 -7.89 7.88
C PHE A 41 -4.25 -8.38 6.46
N ILE A 42 -3.15 -8.70 5.81
CA ILE A 42 -3.18 -9.17 4.45
C ILE A 42 -2.37 -10.46 4.39
N ASN A 43 -2.96 -11.51 3.86
CA ASN A 43 -2.20 -12.74 3.65
C ASN A 43 -1.46 -12.64 2.31
N LYS A 44 -0.67 -13.66 2.00
CA LYS A 44 0.18 -13.61 0.82
C LYS A 44 -0.60 -13.46 -0.47
N GLU A 45 -1.72 -14.15 -0.55
CA GLU A 45 -2.54 -14.10 -1.76
C GLU A 45 -3.15 -12.71 -1.93
N GLN A 46 -3.68 -12.17 -0.85
CA GLN A 46 -4.25 -10.83 -0.90
C GLN A 46 -3.20 -9.77 -1.21
N LEU A 47 -2.00 -9.96 -0.70
CA LEU A 47 -0.91 -9.03 -1.00
C LEU A 47 -0.63 -9.01 -2.49
N GLU A 48 -0.57 -10.19 -3.10
CA GLU A 48 -0.31 -10.30 -4.53
C GLU A 48 -1.39 -9.60 -5.34
N LEU A 49 -2.64 -9.80 -4.94
CA LEU A 49 -3.75 -9.15 -5.62
C LEU A 49 -3.68 -7.63 -5.48
N LEU A 50 -3.32 -7.17 -4.30
CA LEU A 50 -3.19 -5.73 -4.06
C LEU A 50 -2.08 -5.13 -4.91
N ILE A 51 -0.94 -5.82 -4.98
CA ILE A 51 0.17 -5.36 -5.80
C ILE A 51 -0.27 -5.23 -7.25
N ASN A 52 -0.94 -6.24 -7.78
CA ASN A 52 -1.39 -6.22 -9.16
C ASN A 52 -2.37 -5.08 -9.41
N GLY A 53 -3.27 -4.87 -8.47
CA GLY A 53 -4.22 -3.77 -8.59
C GLY A 53 -3.54 -2.41 -8.58
N LEU A 54 -2.59 -2.24 -7.69
CA LEU A 54 -1.87 -0.98 -7.60
C LEU A 54 -1.04 -0.72 -8.87
N MET A 55 -0.45 -1.78 -9.43
CA MET A 55 0.31 -1.63 -10.65
C MET A 55 -0.58 -1.20 -11.81
N ALA A 56 -1.77 -1.75 -11.90
CA ALA A 56 -2.70 -1.36 -12.94
C ALA A 56 -3.08 0.10 -12.81
N VAL A 57 -3.41 0.52 -11.59
CA VAL A 57 -3.76 1.92 -11.35
C VAL A 57 -2.57 2.82 -11.67
N ASN A 58 -1.38 2.39 -11.29
CA ASN A 58 -0.17 3.17 -11.55
C ASN A 58 0.01 3.44 -13.04
N VAL A 59 -0.24 2.42 -13.87
CA VAL A 59 -0.12 2.60 -15.31
C VAL A 59 -1.15 3.61 -15.83
N LEU A 60 -2.38 3.50 -15.35
CA LEU A 60 -3.43 4.40 -15.81
C LEU A 60 -3.12 5.85 -15.43
N VAL A 61 -2.65 6.06 -14.20
CA VAL A 61 -2.34 7.40 -13.72
C VAL A 61 -1.22 8.02 -14.53
N HIS A 62 -0.17 7.25 -14.79
CA HIS A 62 1.01 7.80 -15.45
C HIS A 62 0.83 7.98 -16.96
N LYS A 63 -0.17 7.33 -17.52
CA LYS A 63 -0.47 7.53 -18.95
C LYS A 63 -1.49 8.62 -19.15
N GLU A 64 -1.88 9.28 -18.09
CA GLU A 64 -2.83 10.39 -18.16
C GLU A 64 -4.14 9.97 -18.80
N VAL A 65 -4.56 8.76 -18.48
CA VAL A 65 -5.83 8.26 -18.97
C VAL A 65 -6.93 8.76 -18.06
N ASP A 66 -8.06 9.11 -18.64
CA ASP A 66 -9.21 9.52 -17.87
C ASP A 66 -9.75 8.33 -17.11
N LEU A 67 -9.52 8.32 -15.80
CA LEU A 67 -9.89 7.18 -14.98
C LEU A 67 -11.39 7.00 -14.89
N SER A 68 -12.16 8.04 -15.17
CA SER A 68 -13.61 7.92 -15.09
C SER A 68 -14.14 6.93 -16.11
N GLN A 69 -13.38 6.66 -17.15
CA GLN A 69 -13.78 5.67 -18.14
C GLN A 69 -13.64 4.25 -17.64
N PHE A 70 -12.89 4.06 -16.56
CA PHE A 70 -12.62 2.73 -16.01
C PHE A 70 -13.27 2.49 -14.67
N ILE A 71 -13.82 3.51 -14.10
CA ILE A 71 -14.45 3.38 -12.79
C ILE A 71 -15.85 2.85 -12.96
N ILE A 72 -16.14 1.78 -12.28
CA ILE A 72 -17.45 1.19 -12.28
C ILE A 72 -18.21 1.72 -11.08
N LYS A 73 -19.27 2.38 -11.35
CA LYS A 73 -20.04 2.98 -10.27
C LYS A 73 -21.06 2.06 -9.69
#